data_695bd721df8653bf22d5ed13f0343680
#
_entry.id   695bd721df8653bf22d5ed13f0343680
#
_cell.length_a   1.000
_cell.length_b   1.000
_cell.length_c   1.000
_cell.angle_alpha   90.00
_cell.angle_beta   90.00
_cell.angle_gamma   90.00
#
_symmetry.space_group_name_H-M   'P 1'
#
loop_
_entity.id
_entity.type
_entity.pdbx_description
1 polymer ?
#
loop_
_entity_poly.entity_id
_entity_poly.type
_entity_poly.pdbx_seq_one_letter_code
_entity_poly.pdbx_strand_id
1 'polypeptide(L)'
;MNPGSSSRRAFLVGVGAIGAIGLVGACTSNAPEPITLETDPVTPSDPQIASELQLIALYAAVTRSFPELAPILTPIATQHEEHARALGYGLDIPATEIDAAPTSRQALRSLINAEEQATRERLDACSTASDPAMARLLTLIAASEASHVIELESRTSGQS
;
A
#
# COMPACT_ATOMS: atom_id res chain seq x y z
N MET A 1 -27.36 -37.36 -23.18
CA MET A 1 -27.39 -37.64 -21.73
C MET A 1 -26.47 -36.64 -21.02
N ASN A 2 -27.10 -35.72 -20.31
CA ASN A 2 -26.43 -34.67 -19.55
C ASN A 2 -26.48 -35.06 -18.07
N PRO A 3 -25.46 -34.89 -17.29
CA PRO A 3 -25.55 -34.15 -16.04
C PRO A 3 -24.22 -33.44 -15.73
N GLY A 4 -24.11 -32.36 -15.01
CA GLY A 4 -24.93 -31.59 -14.15
C GLY A 4 -24.01 -30.51 -13.56
N SER A 5 -24.36 -29.25 -13.71
CA SER A 5 -23.64 -28.14 -13.13
C SER A 5 -23.85 -28.11 -11.62
N SER A 6 -22.81 -28.35 -10.85
CA SER A 6 -22.81 -28.18 -9.39
C SER A 6 -22.73 -26.70 -9.02
N SER A 7 -23.88 -26.14 -8.67
CA SER A 7 -24.04 -24.80 -8.14
C SER A 7 -23.42 -24.68 -6.74
N ARG A 8 -22.40 -23.85 -6.58
CA ARG A 8 -21.75 -23.53 -5.30
C ARG A 8 -22.48 -22.41 -4.50
N ARG A 9 -23.80 -22.33 -4.63
CA ARG A 9 -24.61 -21.25 -4.01
C ARG A 9 -25.55 -21.69 -2.90
N ALA A 10 -25.25 -22.72 -2.15
CA ALA A 10 -26.11 -23.21 -1.09
C ALA A 10 -25.38 -23.39 0.24
N PHE A 11 -24.81 -22.33 0.81
CA PHE A 11 -24.28 -22.41 2.18
C PHE A 11 -24.46 -21.11 3.00
N LEU A 12 -25.60 -20.48 2.90
CA LEU A 12 -25.95 -19.35 3.79
C LEU A 12 -27.46 -19.33 4.08
N VAL A 13 -27.99 -20.32 4.79
CA VAL A 13 -29.20 -20.15 5.59
C VAL A 13 -29.16 -21.14 6.77
N GLY A 14 -28.86 -20.61 7.96
CA GLY A 14 -28.93 -21.32 9.20
C GLY A 14 -29.16 -20.34 10.33
N VAL A 15 -30.33 -19.69 10.35
CA VAL A 15 -30.82 -18.91 11.48
C VAL A 15 -31.43 -19.88 12.48
N GLY A 16 -30.80 -20.03 13.66
CA GLY A 16 -31.36 -20.72 14.83
C GLY A 16 -31.49 -19.75 15.98
N ALA A 17 -32.70 -19.25 16.18
CA ALA A 17 -33.09 -18.54 17.40
C ALA A 17 -33.48 -19.55 18.47
N ILE A 18 -32.96 -19.47 19.68
CA ILE A 18 -33.50 -19.92 20.97
C ILE A 18 -32.58 -19.36 22.06
N GLY A 19 -33.00 -18.47 22.97
CA GLY A 19 -33.54 -18.78 24.27
C GLY A 19 -32.89 -17.83 25.25
N ALA A 20 -33.62 -16.86 25.77
CA ALA A 20 -33.27 -16.01 26.91
C ALA A 20 -33.23 -16.83 28.20
N ILE A 21 -32.11 -16.79 28.92
CA ILE A 21 -32.09 -16.96 30.39
C ILE A 21 -31.09 -15.95 30.93
N GLY A 22 -31.56 -15.00 31.74
CA GLY A 22 -30.75 -14.02 32.42
C GLY A 22 -29.90 -14.61 33.51
N LEU A 23 -28.65 -14.19 33.54
CA LEU A 23 -27.83 -14.17 34.78
C LEU A 23 -27.15 -12.80 34.82
N VAL A 24 -27.60 -12.00 35.74
CA VAL A 24 -26.95 -10.76 36.14
C VAL A 24 -25.62 -11.13 36.78
N GLY A 25 -24.57 -11.14 35.99
CA GLY A 25 -23.19 -11.20 36.44
C GLY A 25 -22.58 -9.83 36.21
N ALA A 26 -22.24 -9.13 37.28
CA ALA A 26 -21.48 -7.89 37.22
C ALA A 26 -20.10 -8.17 36.61
N CYS A 27 -19.98 -8.05 35.31
CA CYS A 27 -18.69 -7.89 34.65
C CYS A 27 -18.35 -6.41 34.72
N THR A 28 -17.45 -6.06 35.64
CA THR A 28 -16.67 -4.84 35.52
C THR A 28 -16.04 -4.83 34.16
N SER A 29 -16.58 -3.99 33.29
CA SER A 29 -16.04 -3.75 31.96
C SER A 29 -14.74 -2.97 32.11
N ASN A 30 -13.63 -3.70 32.30
CA ASN A 30 -12.36 -3.24 31.81
C ASN A 30 -12.44 -3.36 30.29
N ALA A 31 -13.04 -2.38 29.65
CA ALA A 31 -12.79 -2.17 28.24
C ALA A 31 -11.26 -2.08 28.09
N PRO A 32 -10.63 -2.87 27.21
CA PRO A 32 -9.22 -2.65 26.93
C PRO A 32 -9.10 -1.18 26.51
N GLU A 33 -8.29 -0.43 27.24
CA GLU A 33 -7.96 0.92 26.83
C GLU A 33 -7.51 0.85 25.36
N PRO A 34 -7.98 1.77 24.50
CA PRO A 34 -7.45 1.83 23.15
C PRO A 34 -5.95 1.95 23.30
N ILE A 35 -5.22 0.98 22.74
CA ILE A 35 -3.77 1.07 22.61
C ILE A 35 -3.55 2.27 21.69
N THR A 36 -3.42 3.44 22.26
CA THR A 36 -2.79 4.57 21.60
C THR A 36 -1.36 4.12 21.41
N LEU A 37 -1.06 3.62 20.22
CA LEU A 37 0.30 3.60 19.76
C LEU A 37 0.71 5.07 19.75
N GLU A 38 1.38 5.52 20.82
CA GLU A 38 2.20 6.71 20.77
C GLU A 38 3.29 6.36 19.75
N THR A 39 2.96 6.57 18.49
CA THR A 39 3.94 6.52 17.43
C THR A 39 4.74 7.79 17.61
N ASP A 40 5.92 7.68 18.21
CA ASP A 40 6.91 8.75 18.12
C ASP A 40 6.94 9.20 16.66
N PRO A 41 6.94 10.52 16.38
CA PRO A 41 6.96 11.00 15.02
C PRO A 41 8.17 10.42 14.32
N VAL A 42 7.91 9.46 13.42
CA VAL A 42 8.96 8.77 12.68
C VAL A 42 9.68 9.83 11.85
N THR A 43 10.92 10.06 12.18
CA THR A 43 11.74 11.06 11.50
C THR A 43 11.98 10.62 10.05
N PRO A 44 12.19 11.56 9.10
CA PRO A 44 12.53 11.24 7.71
C PRO A 44 13.82 10.39 7.53
N SER A 45 14.49 10.05 8.63
CA SER A 45 15.65 9.15 8.66
C SER A 45 15.29 7.66 8.59
N ASP A 46 14.02 7.27 8.72
CA ASP A 46 13.59 5.90 8.45
C ASP A 46 13.73 5.62 6.95
N PRO A 47 14.56 4.65 6.54
CA PRO A 47 14.84 4.39 5.13
C PRO A 47 13.60 3.96 4.36
N GLN A 48 12.63 3.31 5.01
CA GLN A 48 11.39 2.87 4.36
C GLN A 48 10.50 4.07 4.03
N ILE A 49 10.38 5.01 4.97
CA ILE A 49 9.66 6.27 4.75
C ILE A 49 10.38 7.15 3.73
N ALA A 50 11.71 7.25 3.81
CA ALA A 50 12.49 8.04 2.85
C ALA A 50 12.29 7.53 1.41
N SER A 51 12.22 6.22 1.21
CA SER A 51 11.95 5.58 -0.08
C SER A 51 10.56 5.96 -0.60
N GLU A 52 9.50 5.93 0.25
CA GLU A 52 8.16 6.37 -0.16
C GLU A 52 8.12 7.84 -0.57
N LEU A 53 8.75 8.72 0.23
CA LEU A 53 8.81 10.15 -0.09
C LEU A 53 9.53 10.42 -1.41
N GLN A 54 10.58 9.66 -1.72
CA GLN A 54 11.28 9.76 -2.99
C GLN A 54 10.40 9.32 -4.16
N LEU A 55 9.63 8.23 -4.02
CA LEU A 55 8.65 7.79 -5.01
C LEU A 55 7.59 8.85 -5.23
N ILE A 56 6.97 9.37 -4.17
CA ILE A 56 5.96 10.45 -4.26
C ILE A 56 6.51 11.65 -5.05
N ALA A 57 7.73 12.09 -4.74
CA ALA A 57 8.38 13.20 -5.43
C ALA A 57 8.62 12.90 -6.92
N LEU A 58 9.05 11.67 -7.25
CA LEU A 58 9.28 11.24 -8.62
C LEU A 58 7.98 11.18 -9.42
N TYR A 59 6.92 10.61 -8.86
CA TYR A 59 5.59 10.60 -9.48
C TYR A 59 5.05 12.01 -9.72
N ALA A 60 5.20 12.91 -8.76
CA ALA A 60 4.81 14.32 -8.89
C ALA A 60 5.58 15.02 -10.01
N ALA A 61 6.90 14.78 -10.12
CA ALA A 61 7.75 15.35 -11.17
C ALA A 61 7.33 14.86 -12.55
N VAL A 62 7.09 13.56 -12.71
CA VAL A 62 6.67 12.97 -13.98
C VAL A 62 5.27 13.47 -14.37
N THR A 63 4.33 13.51 -13.45
CA THR A 63 2.96 14.00 -13.71
C THR A 63 2.96 15.47 -14.11
N ARG A 64 3.80 16.30 -13.50
CA ARG A 64 3.96 17.71 -13.84
C ARG A 64 4.55 17.90 -15.23
N SER A 65 5.53 17.08 -15.63
CA SER A 65 6.21 17.17 -16.93
C SER A 65 5.41 16.53 -18.05
N PHE A 66 4.59 15.53 -17.76
CA PHE A 66 3.80 14.74 -18.72
C PHE A 66 2.35 14.60 -18.22
N PRO A 67 1.54 15.68 -18.28
CA PRO A 67 0.17 15.68 -17.74
C PRO A 67 -0.75 14.62 -18.32
N GLU A 68 -0.48 14.15 -19.53
CA GLU A 68 -1.21 13.06 -20.19
C GLU A 68 -1.07 11.71 -19.46
N LEU A 69 -0.05 11.54 -18.61
CA LEU A 69 0.14 10.36 -17.77
C LEU A 69 -0.59 10.47 -16.42
N ALA A 70 -1.09 11.65 -16.05
CA ALA A 70 -1.74 11.88 -14.76
C ALA A 70 -2.86 10.88 -14.43
N PRO A 71 -3.75 10.48 -15.36
CA PRO A 71 -4.81 9.53 -15.04
C PRO A 71 -4.31 8.18 -14.54
N ILE A 72 -3.08 7.80 -14.89
CA ILE A 72 -2.44 6.54 -14.50
C ILE A 72 -1.58 6.74 -13.25
N LEU A 73 -0.78 7.81 -13.24
CA LEU A 73 0.22 8.03 -12.21
C LEU A 73 -0.36 8.55 -10.90
N THR A 74 -1.44 9.34 -10.93
CA THR A 74 -2.04 9.91 -9.73
C THR A 74 -2.57 8.84 -8.75
N PRO A 75 -3.29 7.78 -9.19
CA PRO A 75 -3.70 6.72 -8.28
C PRO A 75 -2.53 6.00 -7.60
N ILE A 76 -1.43 5.77 -8.32
CA ILE A 76 -0.22 5.13 -7.79
C ILE A 76 0.46 6.05 -6.77
N ALA A 77 0.62 7.33 -7.09
CA ALA A 77 1.17 8.32 -6.15
C ALA A 77 0.38 8.39 -4.84
N THR A 78 -0.96 8.31 -4.92
CA THR A 78 -1.82 8.26 -3.72
C THR A 78 -1.54 7.02 -2.87
N GLN A 79 -1.28 5.86 -3.48
CA GLN A 79 -0.93 4.65 -2.74
C GLN A 79 0.41 4.81 -2.00
N HIS A 80 1.41 5.45 -2.59
CA HIS A 80 2.67 5.76 -1.90
C HIS A 80 2.47 6.69 -0.69
N GLU A 81 1.55 7.67 -0.79
CA GLU A 81 1.18 8.48 0.37
C GLU A 81 0.53 7.64 1.48
N GLU A 82 -0.32 6.66 1.11
CA GLU A 82 -0.94 5.73 2.06
C GLU A 82 0.12 4.81 2.69
N HIS A 83 1.09 4.32 1.92
CA HIS A 83 2.21 3.53 2.42
C HIS A 83 3.05 4.32 3.42
N ALA A 84 3.42 5.56 3.10
CA ALA A 84 4.17 6.42 4.00
C ALA A 84 3.43 6.63 5.33
N ARG A 85 2.12 6.89 5.28
CA ARG A 85 1.28 7.01 6.50
C ARG A 85 1.21 5.71 7.29
N ALA A 86 1.08 4.57 6.61
CA ALA A 86 1.05 3.26 7.26
C ALA A 86 2.39 2.92 7.95
N LEU A 87 3.50 3.43 7.41
CA LEU A 87 4.83 3.34 8.02
C LEU A 87 5.04 4.34 9.17
N GLY A 88 4.04 5.18 9.48
CA GLY A 88 4.07 6.13 10.59
C GLY A 88 4.48 7.55 10.20
N TYR A 89 4.56 7.88 8.90
CA TYR A 89 4.86 9.25 8.48
C TYR A 89 3.69 10.19 8.80
N GLY A 90 4.01 11.34 9.41
CA GLY A 90 3.03 12.40 9.72
C GLY A 90 2.52 13.13 8.47
N LEU A 91 1.61 14.07 8.64
CA LEU A 91 0.72 14.57 7.61
C LEU A 91 1.36 15.47 6.53
N ASP A 92 2.52 16.04 6.75
CA ASP A 92 3.12 17.01 5.83
C ASP A 92 4.18 16.35 4.95
N ILE A 93 3.73 15.78 3.80
CA ILE A 93 4.66 15.28 2.79
C ILE A 93 5.36 16.49 2.15
N PRO A 94 6.69 16.62 2.29
CA PRO A 94 7.40 17.74 1.76
C PRO A 94 7.33 17.75 0.24
N ALA A 95 7.04 18.89 -0.36
CA ALA A 95 7.18 19.09 -1.79
C ALA A 95 8.67 19.07 -2.14
N THR A 96 9.19 17.90 -2.47
CA THR A 96 10.57 17.77 -2.96
C THR A 96 10.55 17.98 -4.47
N GLU A 97 11.23 19.02 -4.93
CA GLU A 97 11.38 19.25 -6.36
C GLU A 97 12.52 18.38 -6.91
N ILE A 98 12.16 17.51 -7.82
CA ILE A 98 13.09 16.74 -8.65
C ILE A 98 12.72 16.91 -10.11
N ASP A 99 13.69 16.79 -10.98
CA ASP A 99 13.47 16.86 -12.43
C ASP A 99 13.04 15.50 -12.96
N ALA A 100 12.01 15.51 -13.80
CA ALA A 100 11.66 14.32 -14.56
C ALA A 100 12.67 14.09 -15.71
N ALA A 101 12.79 12.83 -16.17
CA ALA A 101 13.55 12.51 -17.36
C ALA A 101 12.99 13.24 -18.60
N PRO A 102 13.82 13.52 -19.62
CA PRO A 102 13.46 14.42 -20.72
C PRO A 102 12.35 13.92 -21.67
N THR A 103 11.98 12.64 -21.59
CA THR A 103 10.89 12.05 -22.39
C THR A 103 9.98 11.20 -21.52
N SER A 104 8.69 11.12 -21.87
CA SER A 104 7.70 10.30 -21.14
C SER A 104 8.13 8.82 -21.03
N ARG A 105 8.70 8.26 -22.08
CA ARG A 105 9.23 6.89 -22.07
C ARG A 105 10.38 6.72 -21.09
N GLN A 106 11.31 7.66 -21.01
CA GLN A 106 12.41 7.62 -20.04
C GLN A 106 11.89 7.83 -18.62
N ALA A 107 10.92 8.74 -18.44
CA ALA A 107 10.28 8.99 -17.15
C ALA A 107 9.55 7.74 -16.64
N LEU A 108 8.79 7.03 -17.49
CA LEU A 108 8.16 5.75 -17.12
C LEU A 108 9.19 4.68 -16.74
N ARG A 109 10.31 4.58 -17.47
CA ARG A 109 11.40 3.66 -17.09
C ARG A 109 12.05 4.03 -15.77
N SER A 110 12.20 5.31 -15.46
CA SER A 110 12.71 5.76 -14.17
C SER A 110 11.78 5.37 -13.04
N LEU A 111 10.45 5.50 -13.22
CA LEU A 111 9.46 5.03 -12.27
C LEU A 111 9.54 3.51 -12.08
N ILE A 112 9.58 2.73 -13.16
CA ILE A 112 9.72 1.26 -13.09
C ILE A 112 10.95 0.86 -12.27
N ASN A 113 12.10 1.45 -12.56
CA ASN A 113 13.34 1.15 -11.85
C ASN A 113 13.24 1.52 -10.34
N ALA A 114 12.59 2.64 -10.03
CA ALA A 114 12.40 3.08 -8.65
C ALA A 114 11.47 2.13 -7.87
N GLU A 115 10.36 1.70 -8.50
CA GLU A 115 9.45 0.71 -7.91
C GLU A 115 10.12 -0.65 -7.67
N GLU A 116 10.89 -1.14 -8.65
CA GLU A 116 11.66 -2.38 -8.49
C GLU A 116 12.68 -2.29 -7.35
N GLN A 117 13.33 -1.14 -7.21
CA GLN A 117 14.28 -0.92 -6.12
C GLN A 117 13.55 -0.89 -4.78
N ALA A 118 12.46 -0.14 -4.67
CA ALA A 118 11.64 -0.07 -3.47
C ALA A 118 11.12 -1.45 -3.05
N THR A 119 10.58 -2.23 -4.00
CA THR A 119 10.16 -3.62 -3.75
C THR A 119 11.28 -4.46 -3.13
N ARG A 120 12.51 -4.39 -3.66
CA ARG A 120 13.67 -5.12 -3.11
C ARG A 120 13.99 -4.66 -1.69
N GLU A 121 14.02 -3.34 -1.45
CA GLU A 121 14.29 -2.75 -0.14
C GLU A 121 13.24 -3.17 0.91
N ARG A 122 11.95 -3.24 0.54
CA ARG A 122 10.88 -3.74 1.41
C ARG A 122 11.06 -5.21 1.77
N LEU A 123 11.42 -6.06 0.79
CA LEU A 123 11.65 -7.49 1.02
C LEU A 123 12.87 -7.73 1.91
N ASP A 124 13.95 -6.97 1.72
CA ASP A 124 15.14 -7.03 2.56
C ASP A 124 14.82 -6.59 4.00
N ALA A 125 14.11 -5.48 4.16
CA ALA A 125 13.67 -5.01 5.47
C ALA A 125 12.70 -6.00 6.15
N CYS A 126 11.76 -6.59 5.39
CA CYS A 126 10.87 -7.63 5.89
C CYS A 126 11.64 -8.83 6.44
N SER A 127 12.72 -9.26 5.78
CA SER A 127 13.52 -10.42 6.19
C SER A 127 14.24 -10.21 7.53
N THR A 128 14.46 -8.98 7.93
CA THR A 128 15.17 -8.58 9.15
C THR A 128 14.26 -7.99 10.23
N ALA A 129 12.98 -7.78 9.92
CA ALA A 129 12.01 -7.20 10.85
C ALA A 129 11.77 -8.14 12.04
N SER A 130 11.98 -7.63 13.25
CA SER A 130 11.70 -8.37 14.48
C SER A 130 10.22 -8.34 14.88
N ASP A 131 9.48 -7.33 14.43
CA ASP A 131 8.04 -7.19 14.64
C ASP A 131 7.24 -7.86 13.51
N PRO A 132 6.42 -8.88 13.80
CA PRO A 132 5.60 -9.54 12.79
C PRO A 132 4.58 -8.62 12.09
N ALA A 133 4.10 -7.58 12.77
CA ALA A 133 3.17 -6.62 12.18
C ALA A 133 3.89 -5.76 11.14
N MET A 134 5.10 -5.29 11.45
CA MET A 134 5.96 -4.57 10.51
C MET A 134 6.36 -5.45 9.33
N ALA A 135 6.78 -6.71 9.57
CA ALA A 135 7.10 -7.65 8.49
C ALA A 135 5.92 -7.82 7.52
N ARG A 136 4.70 -7.98 8.06
CA ARG A 136 3.49 -8.07 7.25
C ARG A 136 3.23 -6.79 6.45
N LEU A 137 3.37 -5.62 7.07
CA LEU A 137 3.17 -4.33 6.40
C LEU A 137 4.13 -4.18 5.23
N LEU A 138 5.43 -4.41 5.44
CA LEU A 138 6.46 -4.33 4.40
C LEU A 138 6.18 -5.29 3.24
N THR A 139 5.69 -6.51 3.53
CA THR A 139 5.30 -7.47 2.48
C THR A 139 4.13 -6.97 1.64
N LEU A 140 3.13 -6.33 2.26
CA LEU A 140 1.98 -5.77 1.55
C LEU A 140 2.38 -4.58 0.67
N ILE A 141 3.25 -3.71 1.18
CA ILE A 141 3.80 -2.60 0.40
C ILE A 141 4.61 -3.13 -0.79
N ALA A 142 5.51 -4.09 -0.59
CA ALA A 142 6.28 -4.70 -1.67
C ALA A 142 5.39 -5.31 -2.77
N ALA A 143 4.29 -5.96 -2.39
CA ALA A 143 3.32 -6.51 -3.35
C ALA A 143 2.59 -5.41 -4.15
N SER A 144 2.28 -4.27 -3.52
CA SER A 144 1.71 -3.09 -4.18
C SER A 144 2.70 -2.52 -5.20
N GLU A 145 3.94 -2.26 -4.79
CA GLU A 145 5.02 -1.73 -5.65
C GLU A 145 5.30 -2.66 -6.86
N ALA A 146 5.34 -3.98 -6.65
CA ALA A 146 5.46 -4.93 -7.74
C ALA A 146 4.28 -4.87 -8.73
N SER A 147 3.07 -4.56 -8.26
CA SER A 147 1.90 -4.35 -9.11
C SER A 147 2.00 -3.06 -9.92
N HIS A 148 2.58 -2.01 -9.36
CA HIS A 148 2.87 -0.75 -10.06
C HIS A 148 3.84 -0.97 -11.23
N VAL A 149 4.90 -1.78 -11.03
CA VAL A 149 5.82 -2.16 -12.11
C VAL A 149 5.06 -2.74 -13.31
N ILE A 150 4.16 -3.71 -13.07
CA ILE A 150 3.38 -4.36 -14.13
C ILE A 150 2.49 -3.32 -14.86
N GLU A 151 1.84 -2.43 -14.12
CA GLU A 151 1.00 -1.37 -14.71
C GLU A 151 1.83 -0.44 -15.60
N LEU A 152 2.98 0.04 -15.11
CA LEU A 152 3.87 0.95 -15.84
C LEU A 152 4.49 0.30 -17.08
N GLU A 153 4.90 -0.97 -17.01
CA GLU A 153 5.43 -1.73 -18.12
C GLU A 153 4.40 -1.88 -19.26
N SER A 154 3.13 -2.10 -18.90
CA SER A 154 2.05 -2.19 -19.88
C SER A 154 1.92 -0.92 -20.72
N ARG A 155 2.24 0.25 -20.14
CA ARG A 155 2.20 1.57 -20.80
C ARG A 155 3.40 1.83 -21.69
N THR A 156 4.58 1.33 -21.29
CA THR A 156 5.78 1.47 -22.13
C THR A 156 5.70 0.63 -23.41
N SER A 157 5.06 -0.53 -23.34
CA SER A 157 4.89 -1.45 -24.46
C SER A 157 3.88 -0.93 -25.52
N GLY A 158 2.87 -0.17 -25.09
CA GLY A 158 1.86 0.41 -25.99
C GLY A 158 2.29 1.68 -26.74
N GLN A 159 3.48 2.21 -26.48
CA GLN A 159 4.03 3.43 -27.10
C GLN A 159 5.07 3.14 -28.22
N SER A 160 5.07 1.93 -28.78
CA SER A 160 6.03 1.50 -29.81
C SER A 160 5.51 1.72 -31.22
#